data_3027e4b442d48bdd74358212aba3d8d6
#
_entry.id   3027e4b442d48bdd74358212aba3d8d6
#
_cell.length_a   1.000
_cell.length_b   1.000
_cell.length_c   1.000
_cell.angle_alpha   90.00
_cell.angle_beta   90.00
_cell.angle_gamma   90.00
#
_symmetry.space_group_name_H-M   'P 1'
#
loop_
_entity.id
_entity.type
_entity.pdbx_description
1 polymer ?
#
loop_
_entity_poly.entity_id
_entity_poly.type
_entity_poly.pdbx_seq_one_letter_code
_entity_poly.pdbx_strand_id
1 'polypeptide(L)'
;SVSDIVFDAGFANQEEANAYGVFPGDVIIPESETILTANQKNVISKAWDNRYGVLMIRELLENVKDQELNNTLIAGANVQEEVGLRGAHVSTTKFDPEVFFAVDCSPAGDIYGNQGKVGNGTLIRFFDPGHIMLPNMKDFLLTTAEEAGIKYQYYCAAGGTDAGAAHLQNAGVPSTTIGVCARYIHSHQTLYAMDDFLEAQAFLQAIVKKLDRSTVDLIKNY
;
A
#
# COMPACT_ATOMS: atom_id res chain seq x y z
N SER A 1 -13.97 -2.22 25.30
CA SER A 1 -13.43 -1.48 24.12
C SER A 1 -11.90 -1.44 24.18
N VAL A 2 -11.24 -0.98 23.14
CA VAL A 2 -9.77 -0.83 23.11
C VAL A 2 -9.29 0.09 24.25
N SER A 3 -10.07 1.10 24.60
CA SER A 3 -9.78 2.02 25.72
C SER A 3 -9.80 1.35 27.10
N ASP A 4 -10.38 0.15 27.21
CA ASP A 4 -10.49 -0.56 28.49
C ASP A 4 -9.35 -1.58 28.68
N ILE A 5 -8.47 -1.72 27.69
CA ILE A 5 -7.33 -2.64 27.76
C ILE A 5 -6.30 -2.07 28.72
N VAL A 6 -5.92 -2.85 29.70
CA VAL A 6 -4.85 -2.54 30.65
C VAL A 6 -3.67 -3.46 30.39
N PHE A 7 -2.49 -2.89 30.20
CA PHE A 7 -1.25 -3.65 30.08
C PHE A 7 -0.53 -3.64 31.44
N ASP A 8 -0.31 -4.81 31.97
CA ASP A 8 0.44 -4.99 33.23
C ASP A 8 1.80 -5.60 32.93
N ALA A 9 2.85 -4.80 33.13
CA ALA A 9 4.23 -5.23 32.99
C ALA A 9 4.90 -5.54 34.35
N GLY A 10 4.14 -5.57 35.44
CA GLY A 10 4.62 -5.92 36.77
C GLY A 10 5.35 -4.80 37.52
N PHE A 11 5.32 -3.55 37.03
CA PHE A 11 5.94 -2.41 37.71
C PHE A 11 5.09 -1.99 38.92
N ALA A 12 5.76 -1.72 40.04
CA ALA A 12 5.08 -1.28 41.27
C ALA A 12 4.57 0.17 41.19
N ASN A 13 5.22 1.01 40.37
CA ASN A 13 4.89 2.43 40.20
C ASN A 13 5.55 3.00 38.95
N GLN A 14 5.21 4.24 38.63
CA GLN A 14 5.74 4.96 37.46
C GLN A 14 7.24 5.20 37.53
N GLU A 15 7.81 5.40 38.67
CA GLU A 15 9.26 5.66 38.85
C GLU A 15 10.05 4.39 38.43
N GLU A 16 9.57 3.23 38.84
CA GLU A 16 10.14 1.95 38.44
C GLU A 16 9.99 1.74 36.92
N ALA A 17 8.82 1.97 36.34
CA ALA A 17 8.61 1.87 34.89
C ALA A 17 9.56 2.79 34.12
N ASN A 18 9.69 4.04 34.54
CA ASN A 18 10.61 5.00 33.93
C ASN A 18 12.08 4.57 34.03
N ALA A 19 12.48 3.92 35.13
CA ALA A 19 13.83 3.41 35.29
C ALA A 19 14.17 2.30 34.32
N TYR A 20 13.16 1.57 33.84
CA TYR A 20 13.27 0.58 32.75
C TYR A 20 13.05 1.17 31.36
N GLY A 21 12.90 2.48 31.24
CA GLY A 21 12.73 3.19 29.96
C GLY A 21 11.33 3.15 29.39
N VAL A 22 10.31 2.89 30.21
CA VAL A 22 8.90 2.87 29.81
C VAL A 22 8.22 4.17 30.27
N PHE A 23 7.69 4.95 29.33
CA PHE A 23 7.11 6.27 29.56
C PHE A 23 5.70 6.39 28.99
N PRO A 24 4.88 7.30 29.50
CA PRO A 24 3.60 7.65 28.88
C PRO A 24 3.79 8.11 27.44
N GLY A 25 3.04 7.51 26.51
CA GLY A 25 3.15 7.76 25.08
C GLY A 25 3.95 6.71 24.31
N ASP A 26 4.62 5.78 24.97
CA ASP A 26 5.28 4.66 24.33
C ASP A 26 4.26 3.70 23.72
N VAL A 27 4.61 3.15 22.58
CA VAL A 27 3.74 2.21 21.84
C VAL A 27 3.98 0.78 22.32
N ILE A 28 2.91 0.09 22.64
CA ILE A 28 2.93 -1.34 23.00
C ILE A 28 2.43 -2.13 21.78
N ILE A 29 3.24 -3.06 21.30
CA ILE A 29 2.90 -3.93 20.18
C ILE A 29 3.06 -5.40 20.58
N PRO A 30 2.17 -6.31 20.10
CA PRO A 30 2.36 -7.74 20.30
C PRO A 30 3.64 -8.23 19.63
N GLU A 31 4.37 -9.12 20.29
CA GLU A 31 5.46 -9.87 19.67
C GLU A 31 4.90 -10.75 18.55
N SER A 32 5.53 -10.69 17.39
CA SER A 32 5.11 -11.48 16.22
C SER A 32 6.32 -11.85 15.39
N GLU A 33 6.51 -13.14 15.18
CA GLU A 33 7.56 -13.67 14.32
C GLU A 33 7.17 -13.59 12.85
N THR A 34 8.17 -13.50 11.98
CA THR A 34 7.98 -13.70 10.55
C THR A 34 8.01 -15.18 10.23
N ILE A 35 6.94 -15.72 9.69
CA ILE A 35 6.74 -17.14 9.44
C ILE A 35 6.51 -17.35 7.94
N LEU A 36 7.34 -18.18 7.32
CA LEU A 36 7.04 -18.75 6.02
C LEU A 36 6.14 -19.97 6.22
N THR A 37 4.99 -20.01 5.54
CA THR A 37 4.06 -21.14 5.68
C THR A 37 4.67 -22.45 5.19
N ALA A 38 4.14 -23.59 5.67
CA ALA A 38 4.67 -24.92 5.35
C ALA A 38 4.73 -25.22 3.85
N ASN A 39 3.82 -24.64 3.04
CA ASN A 39 3.84 -24.73 1.59
C ASN A 39 4.81 -23.74 0.91
N GLN A 40 5.51 -22.91 1.68
CA GLN A 40 6.47 -21.89 1.23
C GLN A 40 5.90 -20.84 0.26
N LYS A 41 4.57 -20.67 0.23
CA LYS A 41 3.90 -19.71 -0.69
C LYS A 41 3.45 -18.44 -0.02
N ASN A 42 3.25 -18.47 1.29
CA ASN A 42 2.74 -17.32 2.03
C ASN A 42 3.67 -16.94 3.18
N VAL A 43 3.68 -15.67 3.48
CA VAL A 43 4.40 -15.12 4.63
C VAL A 43 3.41 -14.52 5.61
N ILE A 44 3.61 -14.83 6.88
CA ILE A 44 2.89 -14.24 7.99
C ILE A 44 3.87 -13.35 8.75
N SER A 45 3.53 -12.09 8.97
CA SER A 45 4.33 -11.19 9.79
C SER A 45 3.49 -10.01 10.27
N LYS A 46 4.05 -9.22 11.17
CA LYS A 46 3.45 -7.97 11.63
C LYS A 46 3.70 -6.84 10.62
N ALA A 47 2.80 -5.87 10.62
CA ALA A 47 2.96 -4.59 9.91
C ALA A 47 3.28 -4.74 8.41
N TRP A 48 2.72 -5.75 7.74
CA TRP A 48 2.71 -5.79 6.28
C TRP A 48 1.97 -4.59 5.71
N ASP A 49 1.00 -4.11 6.41
CA ASP A 49 0.38 -2.81 6.28
C ASP A 49 1.21 -1.79 7.10
N ASN A 50 2.06 -0.92 6.48
CA ASN A 50 2.36 -1.06 5.06
C ASN A 50 3.88 -1.20 4.82
N ARG A 51 4.56 -2.11 5.51
CA ARG A 51 5.98 -2.45 5.22
C ARG A 51 6.15 -3.07 3.83
N TYR A 52 5.11 -3.74 3.35
CA TYR A 52 5.01 -4.23 1.98
C TYR A 52 5.27 -3.08 0.99
N GLY A 53 4.53 -1.99 1.08
CA GLY A 53 4.69 -0.82 0.20
C GLY A 53 6.10 -0.23 0.26
N VAL A 54 6.71 -0.13 1.45
CA VAL A 54 8.09 0.36 1.59
C VAL A 54 9.08 -0.55 0.87
N LEU A 55 8.93 -1.87 0.98
CA LEU A 55 9.77 -2.82 0.26
C LEU A 55 9.59 -2.70 -1.25
N MET A 56 8.35 -2.58 -1.72
CA MET A 56 8.03 -2.40 -3.14
C MET A 56 8.68 -1.16 -3.73
N ILE A 57 8.64 -0.04 -3.03
CA ILE A 57 9.26 1.22 -3.46
C ILE A 57 10.77 1.08 -3.51
N ARG A 58 11.39 0.45 -2.51
CA ARG A 58 12.83 0.19 -2.51
C ARG A 58 13.25 -0.65 -3.72
N GLU A 59 12.57 -1.76 -3.95
CA GLU A 59 12.85 -2.66 -5.08
C GLU A 59 12.60 -1.97 -6.42
N LEU A 60 11.55 -1.16 -6.54
CA LEU A 60 11.29 -0.36 -7.74
C LEU A 60 12.46 0.56 -8.05
N LEU A 61 12.90 1.36 -7.06
CA LEU A 61 14.03 2.29 -7.24
C LEU A 61 15.32 1.57 -7.61
N GLU A 62 15.62 0.44 -6.97
CA GLU A 62 16.80 -0.37 -7.27
C GLU A 62 16.76 -0.91 -8.72
N ASN A 63 15.58 -1.35 -9.16
CA ASN A 63 15.40 -1.91 -10.50
C ASN A 63 15.45 -0.87 -11.62
N VAL A 64 15.17 0.40 -11.34
CA VAL A 64 15.14 1.45 -12.38
C VAL A 64 16.29 2.45 -12.29
N LYS A 65 17.16 2.38 -11.27
CA LYS A 65 18.22 3.38 -11.00
C LYS A 65 19.18 3.64 -12.17
N ASP A 66 19.43 2.60 -12.98
CA ASP A 66 20.33 2.67 -14.12
C ASP A 66 19.58 2.67 -15.46
N GLN A 67 18.26 2.93 -15.43
CA GLN A 67 17.41 2.96 -16.62
C GLN A 67 17.06 4.40 -16.98
N GLU A 68 17.01 4.69 -18.27
CA GLU A 68 16.44 5.93 -18.77
C GLU A 68 14.91 5.84 -18.74
N LEU A 69 14.26 6.72 -18.00
CA LEU A 69 12.81 6.81 -17.88
C LEU A 69 12.27 8.01 -18.65
N ASN A 70 11.10 7.87 -19.26
CA ASN A 70 10.39 8.96 -19.95
C ASN A 70 9.62 9.89 -19.00
N ASN A 71 9.84 9.72 -17.70
CA ASN A 71 9.17 10.47 -16.62
C ASN A 71 10.15 10.77 -15.48
N THR A 72 9.72 11.62 -14.55
CA THR A 72 10.41 11.83 -13.28
C THR A 72 9.70 10.98 -12.22
N LEU A 73 10.36 9.95 -11.75
CA LEU A 73 9.87 9.11 -10.67
C LEU A 73 10.21 9.72 -9.31
N ILE A 74 9.18 10.02 -8.51
CA ILE A 74 9.31 10.40 -7.11
C ILE A 74 8.71 9.25 -6.28
N ALA A 75 9.50 8.65 -5.43
CA ALA A 75 9.07 7.53 -4.62
C ALA A 75 9.50 7.72 -3.16
N GLY A 76 8.64 7.32 -2.22
CA GLY A 76 8.88 7.49 -0.79
C GLY A 76 7.79 6.87 0.07
N ALA A 77 7.89 7.06 1.38
CA ALA A 77 6.91 6.62 2.35
C ALA A 77 6.30 7.82 3.07
N ASN A 78 4.98 7.84 3.14
CA ASN A 78 4.23 8.83 3.89
C ASN A 78 4.09 8.42 5.35
N VAL A 79 3.98 9.41 6.23
CA VAL A 79 3.73 9.20 7.66
C VAL A 79 2.24 9.33 7.97
N GLN A 80 1.79 8.65 9.01
CA GLN A 80 0.45 8.81 9.58
C GLN A 80 -0.68 8.52 8.56
N GLU A 81 -0.50 7.49 7.72
CA GLU A 81 -1.55 7.02 6.83
C GLU A 81 -2.75 6.52 7.62
N GLU A 82 -2.54 5.61 8.59
CA GLU A 82 -3.53 4.92 9.43
C GLU A 82 -4.41 5.84 10.30
N VAL A 83 -4.04 7.11 10.42
CA VAL A 83 -4.74 8.10 11.24
C VAL A 83 -5.26 9.29 10.44
N GLY A 84 -5.47 9.10 9.14
CA GLY A 84 -6.12 10.07 8.27
C GLY A 84 -5.30 10.54 7.07
N LEU A 85 -4.46 9.68 6.48
CA LEU A 85 -3.74 9.90 5.22
C LEU A 85 -2.87 11.17 5.22
N ARG A 86 -2.38 11.56 6.40
CA ARG A 86 -1.84 12.92 6.65
C ARG A 86 -0.58 13.20 5.83
N GLY A 87 0.31 12.22 5.71
CA GLY A 87 1.53 12.36 4.93
C GLY A 87 1.27 12.57 3.45
N ALA A 88 0.25 11.91 2.88
CA ALA A 88 -0.12 12.03 1.48
C ALA A 88 -0.58 13.45 1.11
N HIS A 89 -1.33 14.12 1.98
CA HIS A 89 -1.69 15.53 1.78
C HIS A 89 -0.46 16.43 1.63
N VAL A 90 0.54 16.21 2.48
CA VAL A 90 1.75 17.04 2.51
C VAL A 90 2.67 16.72 1.33
N SER A 91 2.93 15.44 1.07
CA SER A 91 3.83 15.01 0.01
C SER A 91 3.29 15.38 -1.38
N THR A 92 2.00 15.14 -1.62
CA THR A 92 1.37 15.47 -2.90
C THR A 92 1.36 16.98 -3.15
N THR A 93 1.05 17.79 -2.14
CA THR A 93 1.14 19.25 -2.25
C THR A 93 2.56 19.72 -2.54
N LYS A 94 3.55 19.12 -1.86
CA LYS A 94 4.97 19.54 -1.98
C LYS A 94 5.57 19.17 -3.32
N PHE A 95 5.30 17.97 -3.83
CA PHE A 95 5.92 17.45 -5.05
C PHE A 95 5.12 17.72 -6.31
N ASP A 96 3.85 18.06 -6.17
CA ASP A 96 2.92 18.38 -7.27
C ASP A 96 2.98 17.34 -8.41
N PRO A 97 2.78 16.05 -8.15
CA PRO A 97 2.89 15.02 -9.16
C PRO A 97 1.73 15.11 -10.16
N GLU A 98 1.98 14.73 -11.40
CA GLU A 98 0.94 14.70 -12.44
C GLU A 98 0.06 13.44 -12.36
N VAL A 99 0.59 12.36 -11.77
CA VAL A 99 -0.11 11.10 -11.48
C VAL A 99 0.43 10.55 -10.17
N PHE A 100 -0.43 9.96 -9.35
CA PHE A 100 -0.06 9.40 -8.06
C PHE A 100 -0.49 7.93 -7.93
N PHE A 101 0.42 7.08 -7.47
CA PHE A 101 0.15 5.69 -7.15
C PHE A 101 0.45 5.44 -5.67
N ALA A 102 -0.58 5.12 -4.89
CA ALA A 102 -0.39 4.51 -3.58
C ALA A 102 0.00 3.03 -3.78
N VAL A 103 0.93 2.56 -2.96
CA VAL A 103 1.33 1.14 -2.93
C VAL A 103 0.94 0.59 -1.57
N ASP A 104 -0.14 -0.19 -1.53
CA ASP A 104 -0.77 -0.53 -0.26
C ASP A 104 -1.41 -1.92 -0.27
N CYS A 105 -1.57 -2.53 0.92
CA CYS A 105 -2.33 -3.77 1.02
C CYS A 105 -3.83 -3.49 1.13
N SER A 106 -4.61 -4.52 0.83
CA SER A 106 -6.06 -4.45 0.97
C SER A 106 -6.60 -5.72 1.61
N PRO A 107 -7.66 -5.62 2.42
CA PRO A 107 -8.25 -6.78 3.08
C PRO A 107 -8.63 -7.87 2.09
N ALA A 108 -8.16 -9.10 2.31
CA ALA A 108 -8.64 -10.26 1.58
C ALA A 108 -10.02 -10.69 2.07
N GLY A 109 -10.94 -10.89 1.14
CA GLY A 109 -12.29 -11.38 1.42
C GLY A 109 -12.48 -12.88 1.20
N ASP A 110 -11.43 -13.60 0.85
CA ASP A 110 -11.49 -14.99 0.41
C ASP A 110 -11.95 -15.99 1.50
N ILE A 111 -11.77 -15.66 2.77
CA ILE A 111 -12.32 -16.46 3.89
C ILE A 111 -13.84 -16.27 4.03
N TYR A 112 -14.33 -15.09 3.70
CA TYR A 112 -15.73 -14.71 3.88
C TYR A 112 -16.53 -14.73 2.57
N GLY A 113 -15.93 -15.18 1.45
CA GLY A 113 -16.57 -15.23 0.14
C GLY A 113 -16.72 -13.87 -0.56
N ASN A 114 -16.04 -12.82 -0.06
CA ASN A 114 -16.01 -11.50 -0.66
C ASN A 114 -14.90 -11.38 -1.73
N GLN A 115 -14.80 -10.21 -2.35
CA GLN A 115 -13.74 -9.92 -3.30
C GLN A 115 -12.35 -9.88 -2.64
N GLY A 116 -11.31 -10.02 -3.45
CA GLY A 116 -9.92 -10.01 -2.99
C GLY A 116 -9.49 -11.37 -2.46
N LYS A 117 -8.65 -12.06 -3.22
CA LYS A 117 -8.15 -13.41 -2.88
C LYS A 117 -6.65 -13.42 -2.83
N VAL A 118 -6.10 -13.95 -1.73
CA VAL A 118 -4.67 -14.20 -1.59
C VAL A 118 -4.23 -15.26 -2.62
N GLY A 119 -3.13 -14.99 -3.33
CA GLY A 119 -2.62 -15.85 -4.39
C GLY A 119 -3.27 -15.62 -5.76
N ASN A 120 -4.05 -14.54 -5.92
CA ASN A 120 -4.77 -14.26 -7.15
C ASN A 120 -4.22 -13.07 -7.96
N GLY A 121 -2.99 -12.66 -7.65
CA GLY A 121 -2.27 -11.60 -8.33
C GLY A 121 -2.42 -10.23 -7.67
N THR A 122 -1.80 -9.24 -8.29
CA THR A 122 -1.84 -7.86 -7.82
C THR A 122 -3.26 -7.28 -7.84
N LEU A 123 -3.52 -6.29 -7.00
CA LEU A 123 -4.78 -5.55 -7.00
C LEU A 123 -4.71 -4.32 -7.90
N ILE A 124 -5.75 -4.13 -8.70
CA ILE A 124 -6.09 -2.85 -9.32
C ILE A 124 -7.33 -2.33 -8.62
N ARG A 125 -7.17 -1.30 -7.80
CA ARG A 125 -8.26 -0.74 -6.99
C ARG A 125 -9.01 0.32 -7.80
N PHE A 126 -10.27 0.06 -8.14
CA PHE A 126 -11.11 0.98 -8.91
C PHE A 126 -11.86 1.99 -8.06
N PHE A 127 -12.18 1.60 -6.86
CA PHE A 127 -13.05 2.36 -5.96
C PHE A 127 -12.68 2.13 -4.50
N ASP A 128 -12.71 3.21 -3.75
CA ASP A 128 -12.87 3.22 -2.30
C ASP A 128 -13.68 4.47 -1.88
N PRO A 129 -14.06 4.61 -0.59
CA PRO A 129 -14.87 5.75 -0.15
C PRO A 129 -14.26 7.14 -0.37
N GLY A 130 -12.95 7.21 -0.53
CA GLY A 130 -12.21 8.46 -0.77
C GLY A 130 -11.85 8.69 -2.23
N HIS A 131 -12.05 7.69 -3.11
CA HIS A 131 -11.50 7.76 -4.46
C HIS A 131 -12.24 6.88 -5.46
N ILE A 132 -12.45 7.42 -6.67
CA ILE A 132 -12.90 6.67 -7.86
C ILE A 132 -11.85 6.84 -8.96
N MET A 133 -11.33 5.74 -9.47
CA MET A 133 -10.33 5.76 -10.53
C MET A 133 -10.89 6.37 -11.82
N LEU A 134 -10.12 7.25 -12.46
CA LEU A 134 -10.48 7.81 -13.76
C LEU A 134 -10.52 6.73 -14.86
N PRO A 135 -11.45 6.81 -15.82
CA PRO A 135 -11.59 5.80 -16.88
C PRO A 135 -10.30 5.58 -17.68
N ASN A 136 -9.62 6.64 -18.10
CA ASN A 136 -8.39 6.52 -18.89
C ASN A 136 -7.21 5.94 -18.08
N MET A 137 -7.15 6.19 -16.78
CA MET A 137 -6.18 5.53 -15.90
C MET A 137 -6.47 4.04 -15.78
N LYS A 138 -7.75 3.65 -15.66
CA LYS A 138 -8.15 2.25 -15.66
C LYS A 138 -7.69 1.54 -16.94
N ASP A 139 -7.97 2.13 -18.11
CA ASP A 139 -7.63 1.55 -19.39
C ASP A 139 -6.10 1.43 -19.57
N PHE A 140 -5.35 2.44 -19.14
CA PHE A 140 -3.88 2.41 -19.10
C PHE A 140 -3.36 1.25 -18.22
N LEU A 141 -3.90 1.07 -17.03
CA LEU A 141 -3.46 0.02 -16.10
C LEU A 141 -3.81 -1.38 -16.62
N LEU A 142 -5.04 -1.58 -17.12
CA LEU A 142 -5.45 -2.86 -17.68
C LEU A 142 -4.60 -3.25 -18.88
N THR A 143 -4.43 -2.34 -19.84
CA THR A 143 -3.57 -2.57 -21.01
C THR A 143 -2.13 -2.87 -20.60
N THR A 144 -1.60 -2.14 -19.60
CA THR A 144 -0.24 -2.38 -19.11
C THR A 144 -0.10 -3.75 -18.46
N ALA A 145 -1.07 -4.17 -17.66
CA ALA A 145 -1.07 -5.49 -17.03
C ALA A 145 -1.15 -6.62 -18.08
N GLU A 146 -2.04 -6.49 -19.07
CA GLU A 146 -2.22 -7.47 -20.13
C GLU A 146 -0.95 -7.60 -21.00
N GLU A 147 -0.38 -6.50 -21.46
CA GLU A 147 0.85 -6.50 -22.28
C GLU A 147 2.07 -7.06 -21.54
N ALA A 148 2.15 -6.83 -20.23
CA ALA A 148 3.22 -7.36 -19.39
C ALA A 148 2.96 -8.78 -18.87
N GLY A 149 1.80 -9.37 -19.15
CA GLY A 149 1.41 -10.71 -18.69
C GLY A 149 1.22 -10.80 -17.18
N ILE A 150 0.86 -9.69 -16.52
CA ILE A 150 0.67 -9.59 -15.07
C ILE A 150 -0.65 -10.23 -14.66
N LYS A 151 -0.61 -11.11 -13.66
CA LYS A 151 -1.80 -11.64 -13.03
C LYS A 151 -2.38 -10.59 -12.07
N TYR A 152 -3.62 -10.19 -12.29
CA TYR A 152 -4.27 -9.16 -11.49
C TYR A 152 -5.72 -9.49 -11.14
N GLN A 153 -6.26 -8.78 -10.19
CA GLN A 153 -7.67 -8.85 -9.81
C GLN A 153 -8.25 -7.46 -9.56
N TYR A 154 -9.54 -7.32 -9.86
CA TYR A 154 -10.29 -6.10 -9.58
C TYR A 154 -10.62 -5.98 -8.10
N TYR A 155 -10.57 -4.74 -7.58
CA TYR A 155 -10.86 -4.51 -6.18
C TYR A 155 -11.62 -3.21 -5.94
N CYS A 156 -12.70 -3.32 -5.15
CA CYS A 156 -13.42 -2.18 -4.60
C CYS A 156 -13.32 -2.25 -3.07
N ALA A 157 -12.78 -1.24 -2.45
CA ALA A 157 -12.48 -1.24 -1.02
C ALA A 157 -13.59 -0.59 -0.17
N ALA A 158 -13.70 -1.02 1.07
CA ALA A 158 -14.52 -0.34 2.08
C ALA A 158 -13.76 0.77 2.84
N GLY A 159 -12.42 0.74 2.81
CA GLY A 159 -11.53 1.74 3.42
C GLY A 159 -10.67 2.45 2.37
N GLY A 160 -10.18 3.63 2.70
CA GLY A 160 -9.32 4.45 1.82
C GLY A 160 -7.86 4.06 1.85
N THR A 161 -7.05 4.77 1.08
CA THR A 161 -5.59 4.77 1.06
C THR A 161 -5.09 6.19 0.77
N ASP A 162 -3.78 6.38 0.74
CA ASP A 162 -3.14 7.63 0.35
C ASP A 162 -3.62 8.19 -1.01
N ALA A 163 -4.10 7.34 -1.93
CA ALA A 163 -4.69 7.78 -3.19
C ALA A 163 -5.93 8.68 -2.98
N GLY A 164 -6.74 8.39 -1.96
CA GLY A 164 -7.91 9.19 -1.59
C GLY A 164 -7.57 10.60 -1.10
N ALA A 165 -6.41 10.78 -0.48
CA ALA A 165 -5.92 12.09 -0.10
C ALA A 165 -5.22 12.81 -1.27
N ALA A 166 -4.40 12.09 -2.03
CA ALA A 166 -3.61 12.66 -3.11
C ALA A 166 -4.46 13.26 -4.23
N HIS A 167 -5.54 12.59 -4.63
CA HIS A 167 -6.34 13.06 -5.77
C HIS A 167 -7.07 14.38 -5.52
N LEU A 168 -7.21 14.79 -4.26
CA LEU A 168 -7.84 16.06 -3.87
C LEU A 168 -6.85 17.23 -3.75
N GLN A 169 -5.54 16.99 -3.93
CA GLN A 169 -4.54 18.04 -3.77
C GLN A 169 -4.35 18.87 -5.04
N ASN A 170 -3.86 20.10 -4.84
CA ASN A 170 -3.52 21.05 -5.90
C ASN A 170 -4.71 21.27 -6.87
N ALA A 171 -4.53 21.04 -8.17
CA ALA A 171 -5.58 21.14 -9.18
C ALA A 171 -6.31 19.80 -9.43
N GLY A 172 -6.12 18.83 -8.55
CA GLY A 172 -6.57 17.45 -8.72
C GLY A 172 -5.48 16.60 -9.37
N VAL A 173 -5.16 15.45 -8.75
CA VAL A 173 -4.11 14.53 -9.21
C VAL A 173 -4.74 13.18 -9.54
N PRO A 174 -4.73 12.72 -10.80
CA PRO A 174 -5.12 11.35 -11.12
C PRO A 174 -4.39 10.35 -10.25
N SER A 175 -5.12 9.58 -9.44
CA SER A 175 -4.54 8.72 -8.42
C SER A 175 -5.18 7.34 -8.45
N THR A 176 -4.47 6.35 -7.97
CA THR A 176 -5.02 5.03 -7.66
C THR A 176 -4.10 4.26 -6.73
N THR A 177 -4.54 3.06 -6.33
CA THR A 177 -3.77 2.15 -5.48
C THR A 177 -3.44 0.87 -6.24
N ILE A 178 -2.17 0.50 -6.21
CA ILE A 178 -1.65 -0.79 -6.67
C ILE A 178 -1.25 -1.58 -5.43
N GLY A 179 -1.66 -2.83 -5.33
CA GLY A 179 -1.39 -3.54 -4.11
C GLY A 179 -1.56 -5.05 -4.17
N VAL A 180 -1.64 -5.64 -3.01
CA VAL A 180 -1.90 -7.07 -2.81
C VAL A 180 -3.02 -7.28 -1.82
N CYS A 181 -3.69 -8.43 -1.92
CA CYS A 181 -4.59 -8.88 -0.86
C CYS A 181 -3.80 -9.42 0.32
N ALA A 182 -4.20 -9.03 1.52
CA ALA A 182 -3.67 -9.56 2.76
C ALA A 182 -4.79 -9.99 3.70
N ARG A 183 -4.66 -11.16 4.32
CA ARG A 183 -5.57 -11.59 5.39
C ARG A 183 -5.13 -10.98 6.71
N TYR A 184 -6.11 -10.67 7.56
CA TYR A 184 -5.88 -10.18 8.94
C TYR A 184 -5.14 -8.84 9.00
N ILE A 185 -5.30 -8.02 7.98
CA ILE A 185 -4.81 -6.63 7.98
C ILE A 185 -5.34 -5.88 9.21
N HIS A 186 -4.61 -4.90 9.73
CA HIS A 186 -4.90 -4.18 10.98
C HIS A 186 -4.92 -5.09 12.22
N SER A 187 -4.15 -6.17 12.19
CA SER A 187 -3.93 -7.05 13.34
C SER A 187 -2.44 -7.25 13.60
N HIS A 188 -2.10 -7.98 14.67
CA HIS A 188 -0.72 -8.24 15.04
C HIS A 188 0.02 -9.18 14.07
N GLN A 189 -0.71 -9.88 13.20
CA GLN A 189 -0.16 -10.77 12.17
C GLN A 189 -0.97 -10.69 10.90
N THR A 190 -0.33 -10.46 9.79
CA THR A 190 -0.93 -10.37 8.46
C THR A 190 -0.34 -11.42 7.54
N LEU A 191 -1.15 -12.07 6.74
CA LEU A 191 -0.73 -13.07 5.75
C LEU A 191 -0.92 -12.54 4.33
N TYR A 192 0.10 -12.69 3.50
CA TYR A 192 0.03 -12.46 2.05
C TYR A 192 0.77 -13.55 1.26
N ALA A 193 0.48 -13.65 -0.05
CA ALA A 193 1.16 -14.57 -0.95
C ALA A 193 2.42 -13.95 -1.56
N MET A 194 3.50 -14.71 -1.64
CA MET A 194 4.74 -14.26 -2.27
C MET A 194 4.55 -13.99 -3.77
N ASP A 195 3.77 -14.81 -4.45
CA ASP A 195 3.48 -14.63 -5.88
C ASP A 195 2.75 -13.31 -6.15
N ASP A 196 1.79 -12.91 -5.30
CA ASP A 196 1.10 -11.63 -5.44
C ASP A 196 2.05 -10.44 -5.30
N PHE A 197 3.05 -10.57 -4.40
CA PHE A 197 4.10 -9.57 -4.25
C PHE A 197 4.92 -9.42 -5.54
N LEU A 198 5.32 -10.52 -6.16
CA LEU A 198 6.10 -10.51 -7.39
C LEU A 198 5.31 -9.94 -8.57
N GLU A 199 4.03 -10.26 -8.66
CA GLU A 199 3.12 -9.67 -9.67
C GLU A 199 2.97 -8.15 -9.48
N ALA A 200 2.76 -7.69 -8.26
CA ALA A 200 2.66 -6.25 -7.96
C ALA A 200 3.97 -5.51 -8.26
N GLN A 201 5.12 -6.12 -7.96
CA GLN A 201 6.45 -5.57 -8.28
C GLN A 201 6.65 -5.42 -9.79
N ALA A 202 6.36 -6.48 -10.54
CA ALA A 202 6.46 -6.47 -12.00
C ALA A 202 5.50 -5.43 -12.60
N PHE A 203 4.31 -5.31 -12.05
CA PHE A 203 3.32 -4.35 -12.50
C PHE A 203 3.76 -2.89 -12.28
N LEU A 204 4.26 -2.55 -11.09
CA LEU A 204 4.79 -1.20 -10.82
C LEU A 204 5.94 -0.83 -11.75
N GLN A 205 6.85 -1.78 -12.04
CA GLN A 205 7.92 -1.57 -13.01
C GLN A 205 7.37 -1.30 -14.42
N ALA A 206 6.38 -2.08 -14.86
CA ALA A 206 5.75 -1.89 -16.16
C ALA A 206 5.06 -0.53 -16.27
N ILE A 207 4.33 -0.12 -15.23
CA ILE A 207 3.70 1.20 -15.14
C ILE A 207 4.74 2.33 -15.30
N VAL A 208 5.79 2.30 -14.49
CA VAL A 208 6.82 3.37 -14.50
C VAL A 208 7.54 3.47 -15.84
N LYS A 209 7.85 2.34 -16.48
CA LYS A 209 8.48 2.32 -17.80
C LYS A 209 7.59 2.81 -18.93
N LYS A 210 6.29 2.58 -18.81
CA LYS A 210 5.31 2.94 -19.85
C LYS A 210 4.78 4.36 -19.73
N LEU A 211 4.85 4.96 -18.53
CA LEU A 211 4.43 6.34 -18.33
C LEU A 211 5.35 7.31 -19.07
N ASP A 212 4.77 8.03 -20.02
CA ASP A 212 5.39 9.13 -20.75
C ASP A 212 4.44 10.33 -20.79
N ARG A 213 4.87 11.43 -21.40
CA ARG A 213 4.07 12.65 -21.53
C ARG A 213 2.70 12.38 -22.16
N SER A 214 2.66 11.61 -23.24
CA SER A 214 1.44 11.34 -23.99
C SER A 214 0.44 10.51 -23.16
N THR A 215 0.94 9.56 -22.39
CA THR A 215 0.13 8.72 -21.49
C THR A 215 -0.43 9.53 -20.32
N VAL A 216 0.38 10.41 -19.73
CA VAL A 216 -0.09 11.30 -18.66
C VAL A 216 -1.17 12.26 -19.17
N ASP A 217 -0.99 12.83 -20.35
CA ASP A 217 -1.98 13.70 -20.96
C ASP A 217 -3.29 12.95 -21.25
N LEU A 218 -3.19 11.70 -21.72
CA LEU A 218 -4.37 10.84 -21.93
C LEU A 218 -5.11 10.56 -20.60
N ILE A 219 -4.39 10.23 -19.53
CA ILE A 219 -4.97 9.96 -18.21
C ILE A 219 -5.69 11.19 -17.66
N LYS A 220 -5.17 12.39 -17.91
CA LYS A 220 -5.75 13.66 -17.43
C LYS A 220 -6.92 14.17 -18.27
N ASN A 221 -7.06 13.72 -19.52
CA ASN A 221 -8.15 14.10 -20.43
C ASN A 221 -9.33 13.10 -20.29
N TYR A 222 -10.28 13.42 -19.44
CA TYR A 222 -11.50 12.62 -19.17
C TYR A 222 -12.77 13.39 -19.58
#